data_51cba08e8de728b0a5320e6d27cd4e9e
#
_entry.id   51cba08e8de728b0a5320e6d27cd4e9e
#
_cell.length_a   1.000
_cell.length_b   1.000
_cell.length_c   1.000
_cell.angle_alpha   90.00
_cell.angle_beta   90.00
_cell.angle_gamma   90.00
#
_symmetry.space_group_name_H-M   'P 1'
#
loop_
_entity.id
_entity.type
_entity.pdbx_description
1 polymer ?
#
loop_
_entity_poly.entity_id
_entity_poly.type
_entity_poly.pdbx_seq_one_letter_code
_entity_poly.pdbx_strand_id
1 'polypeptide(L)'
;MPEPLGEFERIRAIVAALPTGEGVIVGPGDDAAVLRPTEAHDLVVTTDTFVEGRHFRRELLSPTEAGARFAAANLSDLSAMAARPRWAVLALVLPASWSPAAAQAFEQACARALAADGA
;
A
#
# COMPACT_ATOMS: atom_id res chain seq x y z
N MET A 1 -27.42 5.00 4.86
CA MET A 1 -25.96 4.83 4.71
C MET A 1 -25.73 3.72 3.70
N PRO A 2 -24.86 3.89 2.71
CA PRO A 2 -24.53 2.78 1.84
C PRO A 2 -23.91 1.65 2.65
N GLU A 3 -24.26 0.41 2.34
CA GLU A 3 -23.64 -0.76 2.96
C GLU A 3 -22.12 -0.74 2.72
N PRO A 4 -21.32 -1.19 3.70
CA PRO A 4 -19.88 -1.30 3.51
C PRO A 4 -19.61 -2.27 2.36
N LEU A 5 -18.70 -1.88 1.46
CA LEU A 5 -18.24 -2.76 0.37
C LEU A 5 -17.72 -4.08 0.97
N GLY A 6 -18.11 -5.19 0.38
CA GLY A 6 -17.56 -6.49 0.70
C GLY A 6 -16.05 -6.55 0.41
N GLU A 7 -15.35 -7.49 1.03
CA GLU A 7 -13.90 -7.66 0.87
C GLU A 7 -13.47 -7.71 -0.61
N PHE A 8 -14.12 -8.54 -1.41
CA PHE A 8 -13.79 -8.70 -2.84
C PHE A 8 -14.12 -7.46 -3.69
N GLU A 9 -15.14 -6.69 -3.32
CA GLU A 9 -15.45 -5.43 -4.01
C GLU A 9 -14.40 -4.37 -3.72
N ARG A 10 -13.92 -4.30 -2.47
CA ARG A 10 -12.83 -3.43 -2.07
C ARG A 10 -11.55 -3.79 -2.78
N ILE A 11 -11.17 -5.07 -2.78
CA ILE A 11 -9.96 -5.55 -3.48
C ILE A 11 -10.03 -5.20 -4.97
N ARG A 12 -11.17 -5.42 -5.63
CA ARG A 12 -11.35 -5.05 -7.03
C ARG A 12 -11.17 -3.55 -7.28
N ALA A 13 -11.70 -2.71 -6.41
CA ALA A 13 -11.56 -1.26 -6.53
C ALA A 13 -10.11 -0.80 -6.37
N ILE A 14 -9.36 -1.40 -5.44
CA ILE A 14 -7.93 -1.13 -5.24
C ILE A 14 -7.15 -1.55 -6.48
N VAL A 15 -7.31 -2.79 -6.89
CA VAL A 15 -6.56 -3.40 -8.02
C VAL A 15 -6.79 -2.63 -9.32
N ALA A 16 -8.02 -2.17 -9.57
CA ALA A 16 -8.35 -1.40 -10.76
C ALA A 16 -7.60 -0.05 -10.84
N ALA A 17 -7.13 0.47 -9.71
CA ALA A 17 -6.39 1.73 -9.64
C ALA A 17 -4.86 1.54 -9.60
N LEU A 18 -4.37 0.30 -9.53
CA LEU A 18 -2.93 0.03 -9.46
C LEU A 18 -2.31 -0.07 -10.85
N PRO A 19 -1.10 0.49 -11.04
CA PRO A 19 -0.35 0.30 -12.28
C PRO A 19 0.17 -1.14 -12.38
N THR A 20 0.34 -1.61 -13.60
CA THR A 20 1.05 -2.88 -13.87
C THR A 20 2.55 -2.59 -13.85
N GLY A 21 3.29 -3.22 -12.92
CA GLY A 21 4.73 -3.00 -12.76
C GLY A 21 5.58 -3.94 -13.61
N GLU A 22 6.76 -3.47 -14.01
CA GLU A 22 7.77 -4.31 -14.63
C GLU A 22 8.24 -5.40 -13.65
N GLY A 23 8.43 -6.63 -14.14
CA GLY A 23 8.84 -7.77 -13.32
C GLY A 23 7.71 -8.43 -12.53
N VAL A 24 6.48 -7.96 -12.63
CA VAL A 24 5.31 -8.66 -12.09
C VAL A 24 4.89 -9.74 -13.08
N ILE A 25 5.02 -11.01 -12.66
CA ILE A 25 4.62 -12.18 -13.44
C ILE A 25 3.19 -12.57 -13.12
N VAL A 26 2.86 -12.60 -11.82
CA VAL A 26 1.49 -12.78 -11.33
C VAL A 26 1.22 -11.62 -10.36
N GLY A 27 0.28 -10.78 -10.72
CA GLY A 27 -0.15 -9.63 -9.92
C GLY A 27 -1.33 -9.96 -9.01
N PRO A 28 -2.06 -8.93 -8.55
CA PRO A 28 -3.23 -9.10 -7.71
C PRO A 28 -4.32 -9.95 -8.37
N GLY A 29 -4.98 -10.80 -7.60
CA GLY A 29 -6.09 -11.65 -8.07
C GLY A 29 -5.84 -13.15 -7.92
N ASP A 30 -4.67 -13.54 -7.43
CA ASP A 30 -4.32 -14.92 -7.09
C ASP A 30 -3.86 -14.99 -5.63
N ASP A 31 -3.55 -16.19 -5.14
CA ASP A 31 -3.15 -16.43 -3.74
C ASP A 31 -1.82 -15.75 -3.37
N ALA A 32 -0.95 -15.52 -4.35
CA ALA A 32 0.33 -14.85 -4.15
C ALA A 32 0.76 -14.06 -5.40
N ALA A 33 1.57 -13.02 -5.20
CA ALA A 33 2.27 -12.36 -6.28
C ALA A 33 3.52 -13.14 -6.70
N VAL A 34 3.81 -13.18 -8.00
CA VAL A 34 5.06 -13.72 -8.52
C VAL A 34 5.85 -12.58 -9.14
N LEU A 35 7.03 -12.33 -8.59
CA LEU A 35 7.90 -11.25 -9.01
C LEU A 35 9.20 -11.80 -9.60
N ARG A 36 9.72 -11.15 -10.62
CA ARG A 36 11.01 -11.49 -11.24
C ARG A 36 12.00 -10.35 -11.05
N PRO A 37 12.87 -10.39 -10.03
CA PRO A 37 13.98 -9.46 -9.91
C PRO A 37 15.00 -9.68 -11.04
N THR A 38 15.85 -8.70 -11.29
CA THR A 38 16.95 -8.83 -12.26
C THR A 38 18.09 -9.65 -11.63
N GLU A 39 18.84 -10.39 -12.45
CA GLU A 39 19.98 -11.19 -11.97
C GLU A 39 21.15 -10.33 -11.42
N ALA A 40 21.16 -9.04 -11.73
CA ALA A 40 22.24 -8.12 -11.34
C ALA A 40 22.02 -7.44 -9.97
N HIS A 41 20.89 -7.71 -9.29
CA HIS A 41 20.53 -6.99 -8.07
C HIS A 41 19.97 -7.95 -7.01
N ASP A 42 20.35 -7.68 -5.78
CA ASP A 42 19.71 -8.31 -4.62
C ASP A 42 18.31 -7.71 -4.36
N LEU A 43 17.41 -8.53 -3.85
CA LEU A 43 16.09 -8.11 -3.42
C LEU A 43 16.12 -7.68 -1.95
N VAL A 44 15.88 -6.41 -1.70
CA VAL A 44 15.70 -5.87 -0.35
C VAL A 44 14.20 -5.87 -0.04
N VAL A 45 13.81 -6.48 1.07
CA VAL A 45 12.42 -6.58 1.52
C VAL A 45 12.28 -5.95 2.89
N THR A 46 11.31 -5.08 3.04
CA THR A 46 10.89 -4.52 4.33
C THR A 46 9.38 -4.65 4.52
N THR A 47 8.95 -4.60 5.75
CA THR A 47 7.53 -4.53 6.12
C THR A 47 7.39 -3.69 7.38
N ASP A 48 6.34 -2.89 7.44
CA ASP A 48 6.02 -2.07 8.59
C ASP A 48 4.55 -2.19 8.96
N THR A 49 4.28 -2.06 10.25
CA THR A 49 2.92 -2.08 10.78
C THR A 49 2.47 -0.67 11.08
N PHE A 50 1.28 -0.30 10.64
CA PHE A 50 0.72 1.03 10.80
C PHE A 50 -0.67 0.95 11.43
N VAL A 51 -0.75 1.27 12.73
CA VAL A 51 -1.93 1.05 13.57
C VAL A 51 -2.41 2.36 14.17
N GLU A 52 -3.72 2.64 14.03
CA GLU A 52 -4.37 3.77 14.69
C GLU A 52 -4.16 3.72 16.22
N GLY A 53 -3.90 4.87 16.82
CA GLY A 53 -3.63 5.01 18.25
C GLY A 53 -2.20 4.66 18.67
N ARG A 54 -1.40 4.08 17.76
CA ARG A 54 0.03 3.81 17.96
C ARG A 54 0.92 4.63 17.03
N HIS A 55 0.69 4.54 15.73
CA HIS A 55 1.52 5.16 14.70
C HIS A 55 0.91 6.44 14.14
N PHE A 56 -0.40 6.56 14.21
CA PHE A 56 -1.13 7.77 13.85
C PHE A 56 -2.41 7.92 14.68
N ARG A 57 -2.98 9.11 14.68
CA ARG A 57 -4.27 9.42 15.26
C ARG A 57 -5.13 10.12 14.22
N ARG A 58 -6.35 9.61 14.03
CA ARG A 58 -7.31 10.17 13.04
C ARG A 58 -7.76 11.59 13.36
N GLU A 59 -7.62 12.02 14.63
CA GLU A 59 -7.88 13.41 15.04
C GLU A 59 -6.82 14.38 14.51
N LEU A 60 -5.62 13.87 14.17
CA LEU A 60 -4.47 14.64 13.72
C LEU A 60 -4.16 14.46 12.24
N LEU A 61 -4.55 13.35 11.64
CA LEU A 61 -4.29 13.01 10.24
C LEU A 61 -5.58 12.57 9.56
N SER A 62 -5.87 13.17 8.42
CA SER A 62 -6.89 12.65 7.51
C SER A 62 -6.48 11.27 6.96
N PRO A 63 -7.42 10.48 6.43
CA PRO A 63 -7.09 9.20 5.76
C PRO A 63 -6.05 9.36 4.65
N THR A 64 -6.11 10.43 3.87
CA THR A 64 -5.14 10.74 2.82
C THR A 64 -3.74 10.98 3.38
N GLU A 65 -3.62 11.79 4.43
CA GLU A 65 -2.33 12.06 5.09
C GLU A 65 -1.76 10.81 5.76
N ALA A 66 -2.63 10.00 6.39
CA ALA A 66 -2.23 8.74 6.99
C ALA A 66 -1.70 7.74 5.94
N GLY A 67 -2.34 7.64 4.77
CA GLY A 67 -1.88 6.80 3.66
C GLY A 67 -0.52 7.23 3.11
N ALA A 68 -0.32 8.52 2.90
CA ALA A 68 0.95 9.06 2.46
C ALA A 68 2.06 8.84 3.50
N ARG A 69 1.76 9.02 4.79
CA ARG A 69 2.71 8.76 5.88
C ARG A 69 3.10 7.29 6.00
N PHE A 70 2.15 6.38 5.81
CA PHE A 70 2.41 4.95 5.80
C PHE A 70 3.37 4.56 4.67
N ALA A 71 3.14 5.05 3.45
CA ALA A 71 4.06 4.85 2.35
C ALA A 71 5.46 5.41 2.66
N ALA A 72 5.55 6.64 3.18
CA ALA A 72 6.81 7.29 3.52
C ALA A 72 7.61 6.50 4.57
N ALA A 73 6.97 5.90 5.57
CA ALA A 73 7.64 5.08 6.57
C ALA A 73 8.35 3.87 5.92
N ASN A 74 7.65 3.14 5.05
CA ASN A 74 8.22 1.99 4.33
C ASN A 74 9.33 2.41 3.35
N LEU A 75 9.14 3.50 2.62
CA LEU A 75 10.15 4.05 1.70
C LEU A 75 11.41 4.51 2.44
N SER A 76 11.26 5.02 3.67
CA SER A 76 12.38 5.39 4.53
C SER A 76 13.28 4.21 4.84
N ASP A 77 12.73 3.03 5.12
CA ASP A 77 13.49 1.83 5.40
C ASP A 77 14.29 1.36 4.16
N LEU A 78 13.67 1.42 2.99
CA LEU A 78 14.36 1.13 1.72
C LEU A 78 15.48 2.14 1.44
N SER A 79 15.24 3.42 1.72
CA SER A 79 16.24 4.47 1.56
C SER A 79 17.45 4.27 2.47
N ALA A 80 17.22 3.83 3.71
CA ALA A 80 18.28 3.50 4.67
C ALA A 80 19.20 2.37 4.16
N MET A 81 18.65 1.47 3.33
CA MET A 81 19.38 0.37 2.69
C MET A 81 19.92 0.73 1.29
N ALA A 82 19.79 1.99 0.85
CA ALA A 82 20.09 2.44 -0.51
C ALA A 82 19.38 1.63 -1.60
N ALA A 83 18.21 1.07 -1.28
CA ALA A 83 17.42 0.27 -2.19
C ALA A 83 16.45 1.14 -3.00
N ARG A 84 16.15 0.71 -4.24
CA ARG A 84 15.13 1.34 -5.08
C ARG A 84 13.79 0.64 -4.88
N PRO A 85 12.71 1.36 -4.57
CA PRO A 85 11.39 0.76 -4.53
C PRO A 85 10.98 0.25 -5.91
N ARG A 86 10.41 -0.93 -5.95
CA ARG A 86 9.97 -1.59 -7.19
C ARG A 86 8.56 -2.18 -7.07
N TRP A 87 8.28 -2.79 -5.93
CA TRP A 87 7.01 -3.46 -5.69
C TRP A 87 6.58 -3.25 -4.25
N ALA A 88 5.28 -3.26 -4.02
CA ALA A 88 4.70 -3.22 -2.69
C ALA A 88 3.60 -4.29 -2.56
N VAL A 89 3.53 -4.90 -1.40
CA VAL A 89 2.41 -5.74 -0.98
C VAL A 89 1.77 -5.06 0.21
N LEU A 90 0.46 -4.91 0.17
CA LEU A 90 -0.29 -4.16 1.16
C LEU A 90 -1.21 -5.11 1.94
N ALA A 91 -0.91 -5.33 3.23
CA ALA A 91 -1.79 -6.00 4.16
C ALA A 91 -2.51 -4.95 5.01
N LEU A 92 -3.82 -4.82 4.84
CA LEU A 92 -4.61 -3.76 5.46
C LEU A 92 -5.53 -4.29 6.55
N VAL A 93 -5.41 -3.72 7.73
CA VAL A 93 -6.40 -3.79 8.80
C VAL A 93 -6.82 -2.36 9.11
N LEU A 94 -7.94 -1.95 8.55
CA LEU A 94 -8.44 -0.58 8.66
C LEU A 94 -9.37 -0.42 9.88
N PRO A 95 -9.41 0.78 10.48
CA PRO A 95 -10.33 1.05 11.58
C PRO A 95 -11.78 0.78 11.16
N ALA A 96 -12.52 0.02 11.98
CA ALA A 96 -13.92 -0.30 11.71
C ALA A 96 -14.81 0.96 11.63
N SER A 97 -14.36 2.06 12.21
CA SER A 97 -15.02 3.36 12.18
C SER A 97 -14.84 4.14 10.88
N TRP A 98 -13.95 3.70 10.00
CA TRP A 98 -13.75 4.38 8.73
C TRP A 98 -14.87 4.05 7.75
N SER A 99 -15.38 5.09 7.08
CA SER A 99 -16.27 4.91 5.96
C SER A 99 -15.52 4.27 4.77
N PRO A 100 -16.21 3.66 3.82
CA PRO A 100 -15.59 3.18 2.58
C PRO A 100 -14.79 4.25 1.85
N ALA A 101 -15.28 5.50 1.85
CA ALA A 101 -14.59 6.63 1.23
C ALA A 101 -13.28 6.99 1.97
N ALA A 102 -13.27 6.91 3.30
CA ALA A 102 -12.07 7.15 4.10
C ALA A 102 -11.01 6.06 3.85
N ALA A 103 -11.43 4.80 3.81
CA ALA A 103 -10.55 3.68 3.48
C ALA A 103 -9.95 3.85 2.08
N GLN A 104 -10.77 4.16 1.08
CA GLN A 104 -10.32 4.40 -0.29
C GLN A 104 -9.35 5.59 -0.39
N ALA A 105 -9.59 6.67 0.35
CA ALA A 105 -8.69 7.82 0.37
C ALA A 105 -7.31 7.46 0.93
N PHE A 106 -7.24 6.64 1.97
CA PHE A 106 -5.99 6.10 2.51
C PHE A 106 -5.25 5.26 1.48
N GLU A 107 -5.94 4.28 0.90
CA GLU A 107 -5.38 3.34 -0.07
C GLU A 107 -4.82 4.05 -1.30
N GLN A 108 -5.58 4.99 -1.87
CA GLN A 108 -5.16 5.78 -3.02
C GLN A 108 -3.97 6.70 -2.72
N ALA A 109 -3.94 7.30 -1.53
CA ALA A 109 -2.81 8.15 -1.14
C ALA A 109 -1.53 7.33 -0.95
N CYS A 110 -1.64 6.15 -0.33
CA CYS A 110 -0.54 5.21 -0.21
C CYS A 110 -0.01 4.79 -1.58
N ALA A 111 -0.88 4.34 -2.48
CA ALA A 111 -0.50 3.91 -3.82
C ALA A 111 0.16 5.05 -4.64
N ARG A 112 -0.37 6.27 -4.58
CA ARG A 112 0.23 7.43 -5.25
C ARG A 112 1.62 7.76 -4.72
N ALA A 113 1.81 7.71 -3.40
CA ALA A 113 3.10 8.00 -2.78
C ALA A 113 4.14 6.94 -3.17
N LEU A 114 3.78 5.66 -3.16
CA LEU A 114 4.65 4.57 -3.59
C LEU A 114 5.02 4.70 -5.07
N ALA A 115 4.04 4.96 -5.95
CA ALA A 115 4.26 5.12 -7.38
C ALA A 115 5.15 6.33 -7.72
N ALA A 116 5.07 7.42 -6.95
CA ALA A 116 5.92 8.60 -7.14
C ALA A 116 7.41 8.28 -6.92
N ASP A 117 7.74 7.29 -6.09
CA ASP A 117 9.11 6.83 -5.84
C ASP A 117 9.48 5.57 -6.66
N GLY A 118 8.62 5.10 -7.54
CA GLY A 118 8.91 4.06 -8.53
C GLY A 118 8.44 2.65 -8.15
N ALA A 119 7.62 2.50 -7.09
CA ALA A 119 7.00 1.23 -6.73
C ALA A 119 5.63 1.05 -7.40
#